data_ec8d6ffc95c51a352188d5d8869678cf
#
_entry.id   ec8d6ffc95c51a352188d5d8869678cf
#
_cell.length_a   1.000
_cell.length_b   1.000
_cell.length_c   1.000
_cell.angle_alpha   90.00
_cell.angle_beta   90.00
_cell.angle_gamma   90.00
#
_symmetry.space_group_name_H-M   'P 1'
#
loop_
_entity.id
_entity.type
_entity.pdbx_description
1 polymer ?
#
loop_
_entity_poly.entity_id
_entity_poly.type
_entity_poly.pdbx_seq_one_letter_code
_entity_poly.pdbx_strand_id
1 'polypeptide(L)'
;MSIARIPGTPVHTVAKILESLADGCVVVHDQPIGRRGARVDHIVVGPFGVLCLTGRHQRGRVTVTDRDCIADGRRLDVASKARGQATAVGARLKAVSGLACTPHPVVVMIGAQLTLQAQPEGVTILTDDALPLWLRSLPQALDEVQQRVLSNAVADAGTWTTRSSVRRPSLFGGRSTPAVTPPEPEPRRVAVQDWALFETWVRTGEHRFYVHDPDGRCLAHYDVEAKELVLVNETVRGFAEAVLGPHMDAEHDVRIDSTISRRARH
;
A
#
# COMPACT_ATOMS: atom_id res chain seq x y z
N MET A 1 6.02 -27.39 2.07
CA MET A 1 7.08 -27.65 3.07
C MET A 1 7.08 -26.47 4.04
N SER A 2 6.51 -26.66 5.23
CA SER A 2 6.48 -25.62 6.28
C SER A 2 7.88 -25.54 6.90
N ILE A 3 8.55 -24.41 6.73
CA ILE A 3 9.85 -24.20 7.40
C ILE A 3 9.53 -24.07 8.90
N ALA A 4 10.06 -24.99 9.70
CA ALA A 4 9.93 -24.97 11.14
C ALA A 4 10.43 -23.61 11.68
N ARG A 5 9.54 -22.83 12.31
CA ARG A 5 9.88 -21.55 12.94
C ARG A 5 10.84 -21.81 14.10
N ILE A 6 12.05 -21.30 13.99
CA ILE A 6 13.05 -21.42 15.07
C ILE A 6 12.63 -20.48 16.21
N PRO A 7 12.36 -20.99 17.43
CA PRO A 7 12.01 -20.15 18.58
C PRO A 7 13.09 -19.11 18.85
N GLY A 8 12.69 -17.85 19.13
CA GLY A 8 13.61 -16.76 19.46
C GLY A 8 14.12 -15.96 18.26
N THR A 9 13.65 -16.25 17.04
CA THR A 9 13.92 -15.37 15.88
C THR A 9 13.02 -14.13 15.88
N PRO A 10 13.43 -13.01 15.24
CA PRO A 10 12.59 -11.79 15.11
C PRO A 10 11.21 -12.10 14.54
N VAL A 11 11.17 -12.91 13.49
CA VAL A 11 9.94 -13.35 12.83
C VAL A 11 9.01 -14.08 13.80
N HIS A 12 9.55 -14.94 14.66
CA HIS A 12 8.74 -15.68 15.62
C HIS A 12 8.16 -14.79 16.74
N THR A 13 8.91 -13.79 17.19
CA THR A 13 8.45 -12.84 18.23
C THR A 13 7.27 -12.02 17.71
N VAL A 14 7.42 -11.42 16.51
CA VAL A 14 6.36 -10.63 15.89
C VAL A 14 5.14 -11.50 15.56
N ALA A 15 5.34 -12.74 15.09
CA ALA A 15 4.26 -13.68 14.80
C ALA A 15 3.36 -13.92 16.02
N LYS A 16 3.96 -14.18 17.20
CA LYS A 16 3.21 -14.38 18.44
C LYS A 16 2.37 -13.17 18.84
N ILE A 17 2.93 -11.96 18.68
CA ILE A 17 2.20 -10.73 18.97
C ILE A 17 1.00 -10.62 18.03
N LEU A 18 1.21 -10.84 16.73
CA LEU A 18 0.15 -10.75 15.73
C LEU A 18 -0.94 -11.82 15.94
N GLU A 19 -0.57 -13.05 16.29
CA GLU A 19 -1.50 -14.14 16.59
C GLU A 19 -2.42 -13.81 17.80
N SER A 20 -1.90 -13.04 18.78
CA SER A 20 -2.69 -12.61 19.95
C SER A 20 -3.63 -11.42 19.67
N LEU A 21 -3.48 -10.75 18.54
CA LEU A 21 -4.21 -9.52 18.19
C LEU A 21 -5.13 -9.71 16.98
N ALA A 22 -5.22 -10.92 16.44
CA ALA A 22 -5.77 -11.21 15.11
C ALA A 22 -7.31 -11.19 15.02
N ASP A 23 -8.05 -10.73 16.05
CA ASP A 23 -9.51 -10.60 15.95
C ASP A 23 -9.89 -9.70 14.78
N GLY A 24 -10.52 -10.30 13.77
CA GLY A 24 -10.94 -9.62 12.54
C GLY A 24 -9.84 -9.32 11.52
N CYS A 25 -8.62 -9.84 11.70
CA CYS A 25 -7.51 -9.68 10.77
C CYS A 25 -7.08 -11.01 10.15
N VAL A 26 -6.58 -10.96 8.93
CA VAL A 26 -5.86 -12.08 8.29
C VAL A 26 -4.38 -11.82 8.36
N VAL A 27 -3.63 -12.78 8.90
CA VAL A 27 -2.18 -12.71 9.03
C VAL A 27 -1.54 -13.86 8.25
N VAL A 28 -0.60 -13.54 7.38
CA VAL A 28 0.25 -14.54 6.72
C VAL A 28 1.71 -14.25 6.99
N HIS A 29 2.52 -15.30 7.04
CA HIS A 29 3.91 -15.21 7.43
C HIS A 29 4.82 -15.73 6.33
N ASP A 30 6.04 -15.15 6.26
CA ASP A 30 7.14 -15.66 5.45
C ASP A 30 6.76 -15.86 3.97
N GLN A 31 6.22 -14.79 3.34
CA GLN A 31 5.75 -14.85 1.96
C GLN A 31 6.84 -14.48 0.96
N PRO A 32 7.05 -15.28 -0.11
CA PRO A 32 8.00 -14.93 -1.16
C PRO A 32 7.45 -13.80 -2.04
N ILE A 33 8.19 -12.71 -2.16
CA ILE A 33 7.78 -11.51 -2.92
C ILE A 33 8.63 -11.22 -4.15
N GLY A 34 9.72 -11.93 -4.35
CA GLY A 34 10.64 -11.64 -5.45
C GLY A 34 11.31 -12.87 -6.04
N ARG A 35 11.84 -12.71 -7.27
CA ARG A 35 12.53 -13.77 -8.01
C ARG A 35 13.86 -14.20 -7.39
N ARG A 36 14.48 -13.35 -6.54
CA ARG A 36 15.80 -13.59 -5.93
C ARG A 36 15.69 -14.04 -4.47
N GLY A 37 14.57 -14.68 -4.10
CA GLY A 37 14.37 -15.16 -2.74
C GLY A 37 13.99 -14.07 -1.74
N ALA A 38 13.63 -12.87 -2.19
CA ALA A 38 13.12 -11.83 -1.30
C ALA A 38 11.80 -12.30 -0.67
N ARG A 39 11.71 -12.15 0.64
CA ARG A 39 10.55 -12.53 1.45
C ARG A 39 10.11 -11.37 2.32
N VAL A 40 8.85 -11.36 2.69
CA VAL A 40 8.30 -10.48 3.73
C VAL A 40 7.94 -11.34 4.94
N ASP A 41 8.31 -10.88 6.14
CA ASP A 41 8.14 -11.67 7.35
C ASP A 41 6.66 -11.88 7.69
N HIS A 42 5.87 -10.79 7.65
CA HIS A 42 4.44 -10.84 7.95
C HIS A 42 3.66 -9.86 7.06
N ILE A 43 2.48 -10.29 6.61
CA ILE A 43 1.48 -9.43 5.97
C ILE A 43 0.22 -9.53 6.81
N VAL A 44 -0.34 -8.40 7.19
CA VAL A 44 -1.57 -8.30 7.97
C VAL A 44 -2.60 -7.53 7.15
N VAL A 45 -3.79 -8.08 7.00
CA VAL A 45 -4.95 -7.39 6.43
C VAL A 45 -6.01 -7.24 7.51
N GLY A 46 -6.39 -6.01 7.79
CA GLY A 46 -7.40 -5.67 8.77
C GLY A 46 -8.22 -4.46 8.32
N PRO A 47 -9.12 -3.97 9.17
CA PRO A 47 -9.91 -2.78 8.86
C PRO A 47 -9.03 -1.55 8.58
N PHE A 48 -7.83 -1.51 9.14
CA PHE A 48 -6.84 -0.45 8.95
C PHE A 48 -6.06 -0.54 7.63
N GLY A 49 -6.32 -1.51 6.79
CA GLY A 49 -5.60 -1.69 5.53
C GLY A 49 -4.69 -2.91 5.51
N VAL A 50 -3.64 -2.83 4.69
CA VAL A 50 -2.61 -3.88 4.56
C VAL A 50 -1.31 -3.39 5.17
N LEU A 51 -0.73 -4.18 6.07
CA LEU A 51 0.56 -3.90 6.68
C LEU A 51 1.59 -4.93 6.22
N CYS A 52 2.82 -4.48 5.95
CA CYS A 52 3.98 -5.34 5.72
C CYS A 52 4.95 -5.17 6.88
N LEU A 53 5.02 -6.16 7.77
CA LEU A 53 5.86 -6.09 8.96
C LEU A 53 7.15 -6.89 8.77
N THR A 54 8.26 -6.29 9.18
CA THR A 54 9.57 -6.94 9.24
C THR A 54 10.12 -6.84 10.65
N GLY A 55 10.41 -8.00 11.25
CA GLY A 55 11.05 -8.08 12.57
C GLY A 55 12.57 -8.00 12.47
N ARG A 56 13.21 -7.19 13.32
CA ARG A 56 14.67 -7.08 13.40
C ARG A 56 15.17 -7.11 14.85
N HIS A 57 15.99 -8.08 15.17
CA HIS A 57 16.76 -8.04 16.43
C HIS A 57 17.83 -6.95 16.37
N GLN A 58 17.75 -6.03 17.32
CA GLN A 58 18.77 -5.01 17.51
C GLN A 58 18.91 -4.77 19.01
N ARG A 59 20.09 -5.00 19.55
CA ARG A 59 20.39 -4.68 20.94
C ARG A 59 20.90 -3.25 21.07
N GLY A 60 20.70 -2.66 22.25
CA GLY A 60 21.20 -1.34 22.57
C GLY A 60 20.32 -0.21 22.03
N ARG A 61 20.93 0.98 21.94
CA ARG A 61 20.21 2.20 21.54
C ARG A 61 20.17 2.33 20.04
N VAL A 62 18.97 2.61 19.53
CA VAL A 62 18.72 2.89 18.10
C VAL A 62 18.08 4.25 17.99
N THR A 63 18.65 5.14 17.21
CA THR A 63 18.06 6.44 16.88
C THR A 63 17.31 6.31 15.56
N VAL A 64 16.04 6.64 15.55
CA VAL A 64 15.19 6.71 14.37
C VAL A 64 15.17 8.14 13.84
N THR A 65 15.50 8.33 12.59
CA THR A 65 15.56 9.62 11.91
C THR A 65 14.55 9.66 10.75
N ASP A 66 14.39 10.80 10.12
CA ASP A 66 13.57 11.00 8.92
C ASP A 66 13.99 10.11 7.72
N ARG A 67 15.20 9.58 7.74
CA ARG A 67 15.73 8.75 6.65
C ARG A 67 15.77 7.26 6.97
N ASP A 68 16.22 6.91 8.18
CA ASP A 68 16.38 5.50 8.59
C ASP A 68 16.74 5.39 10.08
N CYS A 69 17.11 4.17 10.50
CA CYS A 69 17.65 3.89 11.83
C CYS A 69 19.18 3.96 11.87
N ILE A 70 19.70 4.47 12.97
CA ILE A 70 21.14 4.50 13.27
C ILE A 70 21.37 3.72 14.57
N ALA A 71 22.20 2.68 14.53
CA ALA A 71 22.68 1.93 15.69
C ALA A 71 24.19 1.92 15.68
N ASP A 72 24.82 2.23 16.82
CA ASP A 72 26.27 2.27 16.97
C ASP A 72 26.99 3.10 15.88
N GLY A 73 26.37 4.24 15.51
CA GLY A 73 26.88 5.14 14.46
C GLY A 73 26.70 4.63 13.02
N ARG A 74 26.07 3.47 12.82
CA ARG A 74 25.86 2.88 11.49
C ARG A 74 24.39 2.95 11.09
N ARG A 75 24.14 3.36 9.85
CA ARG A 75 22.81 3.31 9.24
C ARG A 75 22.42 1.86 8.94
N LEU A 76 21.16 1.50 9.23
CA LEU A 76 20.67 0.13 9.11
C LEU A 76 19.95 -0.19 7.80
N ASP A 77 19.65 0.80 6.97
CA ASP A 77 18.91 0.70 5.67
C ASP A 77 17.59 -0.11 5.74
N VAL A 78 16.90 -0.02 6.87
CA VAL A 78 15.68 -0.80 7.12
C VAL A 78 14.46 -0.16 6.46
N ALA A 79 14.38 1.17 6.43
CA ALA A 79 13.24 1.89 5.88
C ALA A 79 13.13 1.69 4.36
N SER A 80 14.23 1.84 3.63
CA SER A 80 14.29 1.61 2.18
C SER A 80 13.88 0.18 1.81
N LYS A 81 14.39 -0.80 2.56
CA LYS A 81 14.07 -2.21 2.35
C LYS A 81 12.60 -2.51 2.62
N ALA A 82 12.03 -1.97 3.70
CA ALA A 82 10.64 -2.15 4.05
C ALA A 82 9.70 -1.55 2.99
N ARG A 83 10.01 -0.35 2.46
CA ARG A 83 9.27 0.24 1.34
C ARG A 83 9.28 -0.65 0.10
N GLY A 84 10.44 -1.17 -0.29
CA GLY A 84 10.55 -2.08 -1.43
C GLY A 84 9.74 -3.36 -1.27
N GLN A 85 9.69 -3.92 -0.06
CA GLN A 85 8.86 -5.09 0.25
C GLN A 85 7.37 -4.75 0.15
N ALA A 86 6.91 -3.65 0.74
CA ALA A 86 5.53 -3.19 0.69
C ALA A 86 5.06 -2.93 -0.75
N THR A 87 5.89 -2.27 -1.56
CA THR A 87 5.62 -2.04 -2.99
C THR A 87 5.42 -3.37 -3.74
N ALA A 88 6.29 -4.35 -3.50
CA ALA A 88 6.17 -5.65 -4.15
C ALA A 88 4.91 -6.42 -3.72
N VAL A 89 4.52 -6.33 -2.45
CA VAL A 89 3.27 -6.91 -1.94
C VAL A 89 2.07 -6.24 -2.59
N GLY A 90 2.03 -4.89 -2.63
CA GLY A 90 0.93 -4.13 -3.25
C GLY A 90 0.74 -4.48 -4.73
N ALA A 91 1.83 -4.58 -5.49
CA ALA A 91 1.77 -4.99 -6.89
C ALA A 91 1.18 -6.40 -7.08
N ARG A 92 1.51 -7.34 -6.19
CA ARG A 92 0.95 -8.70 -6.24
C ARG A 92 -0.52 -8.74 -5.86
N LEU A 93 -0.89 -8.07 -4.79
CA LEU A 93 -2.29 -8.00 -4.35
C LEU A 93 -3.17 -7.36 -5.43
N LYS A 94 -2.72 -6.26 -6.04
CA LYS A 94 -3.40 -5.63 -7.17
C LYS A 94 -3.59 -6.61 -8.35
N ALA A 95 -2.56 -7.38 -8.69
CA ALA A 95 -2.61 -8.32 -9.80
C ALA A 95 -3.61 -9.48 -9.60
N VAL A 96 -3.84 -9.89 -8.33
CA VAL A 96 -4.73 -11.01 -7.99
C VAL A 96 -6.14 -10.54 -7.65
N SER A 97 -6.26 -9.47 -6.86
CA SER A 97 -7.55 -8.98 -6.37
C SER A 97 -8.22 -7.95 -7.29
N GLY A 98 -7.45 -7.33 -8.20
CA GLY A 98 -7.91 -6.16 -8.96
C GLY A 98 -7.93 -4.85 -8.14
N LEU A 99 -7.83 -4.92 -6.80
CA LEU A 99 -7.86 -3.75 -5.93
C LEU A 99 -6.48 -3.12 -5.81
N ALA A 100 -6.40 -1.82 -6.07
CA ALA A 100 -5.21 -1.05 -5.72
C ALA A 100 -5.13 -0.90 -4.20
N CYS A 101 -4.05 -1.34 -3.60
CA CYS A 101 -3.75 -1.11 -2.19
C CYS A 101 -2.30 -0.69 -2.04
N THR A 102 -2.05 0.18 -1.08
CA THR A 102 -0.69 0.58 -0.71
C THR A 102 -0.39 -0.02 0.67
N PRO A 103 0.26 -1.19 0.72
CA PRO A 103 0.62 -1.79 1.99
C PRO A 103 1.56 -0.87 2.77
N HIS A 104 1.24 -0.63 4.05
CA HIS A 104 2.07 0.20 4.91
C HIS A 104 3.24 -0.60 5.48
N PRO A 105 4.50 -0.19 5.24
CA PRO A 105 5.67 -0.87 5.77
C PRO A 105 5.90 -0.55 7.25
N VAL A 106 6.12 -1.59 8.05
CA VAL A 106 6.39 -1.50 9.48
C VAL A 106 7.66 -2.28 9.82
N VAL A 107 8.57 -1.64 10.53
CA VAL A 107 9.79 -2.29 11.05
C VAL A 107 9.66 -2.40 12.56
N VAL A 108 9.67 -3.64 13.05
CA VAL A 108 9.59 -3.95 14.48
C VAL A 108 10.98 -4.25 15.02
N MET A 109 11.51 -3.36 15.86
CA MET A 109 12.80 -3.51 16.51
C MET A 109 12.65 -4.28 17.82
N ILE A 110 13.25 -5.46 17.88
CA ILE A 110 13.14 -6.37 19.03
C ILE A 110 14.36 -6.24 19.91
N GLY A 111 14.12 -5.91 21.18
CA GLY A 111 15.18 -5.73 22.18
C GLY A 111 15.97 -4.43 22.07
N ALA A 112 15.51 -3.48 21.27
CA ALA A 112 16.13 -2.17 21.11
C ALA A 112 15.54 -1.13 22.06
N GLN A 113 16.36 -0.16 22.46
CA GLN A 113 15.91 1.09 23.05
C GLN A 113 15.81 2.15 21.96
N LEU A 114 14.59 2.48 21.51
CA LEU A 114 14.38 3.46 20.46
C LEU A 114 14.43 4.89 21.00
N THR A 115 15.20 5.73 20.33
CA THR A 115 15.13 7.18 20.46
C THR A 115 14.55 7.72 19.14
N LEU A 116 13.28 8.14 19.18
CA LEU A 116 12.59 8.63 18.01
C LEU A 116 12.86 10.13 17.84
N GLN A 117 13.59 10.52 16.81
CA GLN A 117 13.75 11.91 16.38
C GLN A 117 12.69 12.27 15.33
N ALA A 118 12.51 11.40 14.34
CA ALA A 118 11.47 11.49 13.32
C ALA A 118 11.19 10.10 12.76
N GLN A 119 9.98 9.84 12.26
CA GLN A 119 9.70 8.64 11.47
C GLN A 119 10.16 8.87 10.03
N PRO A 120 10.78 7.85 9.36
CA PRO A 120 11.02 7.91 7.93
C PRO A 120 9.70 8.02 7.17
N GLU A 121 9.68 8.82 6.12
CA GLU A 121 8.49 9.02 5.31
C GLU A 121 7.90 7.68 4.82
N GLY A 122 6.59 7.49 5.07
CA GLY A 122 5.85 6.31 4.65
C GLY A 122 6.30 4.98 5.30
N VAL A 123 7.06 5.01 6.41
CA VAL A 123 7.47 3.81 7.16
C VAL A 123 7.28 4.03 8.64
N THR A 124 6.65 3.09 9.32
CA THR A 124 6.59 3.09 10.78
C THR A 124 7.71 2.22 11.35
N ILE A 125 8.49 2.77 12.28
CA ILE A 125 9.50 2.05 13.04
C ILE A 125 9.13 2.12 14.51
N LEU A 126 8.99 0.95 15.15
CA LEU A 126 8.57 0.84 16.54
C LEU A 126 9.22 -0.39 17.21
N THR A 127 9.07 -0.50 18.52
CA THR A 127 9.51 -1.67 19.29
C THR A 127 8.43 -2.74 19.34
N ASP A 128 8.80 -3.96 19.68
CA ASP A 128 7.87 -5.09 19.81
C ASP A 128 6.83 -4.87 20.92
N ASP A 129 7.18 -4.21 22.00
CA ASP A 129 6.26 -3.84 23.08
C ASP A 129 5.27 -2.73 22.69
N ALA A 130 5.64 -1.83 21.77
CA ALA A 130 4.75 -0.79 21.28
C ALA A 130 3.77 -1.30 20.20
N LEU A 131 4.08 -2.39 19.50
CA LEU A 131 3.31 -2.92 18.38
C LEU A 131 1.82 -3.17 18.73
N PRO A 132 1.45 -3.80 19.87
CA PRO A 132 0.05 -4.07 20.18
C PRO A 132 -0.79 -2.80 20.32
N LEU A 133 -0.26 -1.79 21.01
CA LEU A 133 -0.96 -0.53 21.23
C LEU A 133 -1.10 0.25 19.93
N TRP A 134 -0.04 0.29 19.12
CA TRP A 134 -0.03 0.95 17.83
C TRP A 134 -1.06 0.32 16.87
N LEU A 135 -1.14 -1.00 16.75
CA LEU A 135 -2.11 -1.69 15.90
C LEU A 135 -3.56 -1.35 16.29
N ARG A 136 -3.86 -1.28 17.59
CA ARG A 136 -5.20 -0.90 18.08
C ARG A 136 -5.55 0.57 17.84
N SER A 137 -4.56 1.44 17.66
CA SER A 137 -4.75 2.86 17.42
C SER A 137 -4.97 3.21 15.94
N LEU A 138 -4.80 2.24 15.04
CA LEU A 138 -4.94 2.47 13.60
C LEU A 138 -6.40 2.76 13.23
N PRO A 139 -6.66 3.79 12.44
CA PRO A 139 -8.01 4.09 11.95
C PRO A 139 -8.49 3.05 10.96
N GLN A 140 -9.79 2.94 10.79
CA GLN A 140 -10.37 2.13 9.72
C GLN A 140 -10.06 2.80 8.36
N ALA A 141 -9.50 2.04 7.44
CA ALA A 141 -9.12 2.48 6.10
C ALA A 141 -9.76 1.63 4.98
N LEU A 142 -10.28 0.45 5.31
CA LEU A 142 -10.96 -0.43 4.37
C LEU A 142 -12.42 -0.63 4.79
N ASP A 143 -13.30 -0.69 3.81
CA ASP A 143 -14.64 -1.22 4.01
C ASP A 143 -14.62 -2.77 4.11
N GLU A 144 -15.74 -3.38 4.52
CA GLU A 144 -15.83 -4.83 4.70
C GLU A 144 -15.59 -5.63 3.41
N VAL A 145 -16.00 -5.08 2.26
CA VAL A 145 -15.85 -5.74 0.96
C VAL A 145 -14.38 -5.73 0.56
N GLN A 146 -13.74 -4.58 0.65
CA GLN A 146 -12.30 -4.40 0.37
C GLN A 146 -11.45 -5.28 1.28
N GLN A 147 -11.76 -5.26 2.59
CA GLN A 147 -11.05 -6.10 3.56
C GLN A 147 -11.20 -7.58 3.21
N ARG A 148 -12.40 -8.05 2.90
CA ARG A 148 -12.66 -9.45 2.53
C ARG A 148 -11.90 -9.85 1.27
N VAL A 149 -11.93 -9.02 0.22
CA VAL A 149 -11.24 -9.29 -1.05
C VAL A 149 -9.73 -9.36 -0.84
N LEU A 150 -9.13 -8.41 -0.11
CA LEU A 150 -7.70 -8.40 0.18
C LEU A 150 -7.30 -9.54 1.12
N SER A 151 -8.13 -9.88 2.11
CA SER A 151 -7.93 -11.02 3.01
C SER A 151 -7.88 -12.34 2.25
N ASN A 152 -8.81 -12.56 1.31
CA ASN A 152 -8.81 -13.75 0.46
C ASN A 152 -7.56 -13.81 -0.42
N ALA A 153 -7.19 -12.67 -1.04
CA ALA A 153 -6.00 -12.58 -1.88
C ALA A 153 -4.71 -12.85 -1.09
N VAL A 154 -4.62 -12.39 0.15
CA VAL A 154 -3.44 -12.62 1.01
C VAL A 154 -3.38 -14.07 1.50
N ALA A 155 -4.53 -14.69 1.83
CA ALA A 155 -4.61 -16.07 2.31
C ALA A 155 -4.35 -17.10 1.20
N ASP A 156 -4.57 -16.74 -0.07
CA ASP A 156 -4.34 -17.65 -1.20
C ASP A 156 -2.84 -17.85 -1.44
N ALA A 157 -2.37 -19.09 -1.26
CA ALA A 157 -1.00 -19.49 -1.53
C ALA A 157 -0.57 -19.23 -2.99
N GLY A 158 -1.51 -19.25 -3.93
CA GLY A 158 -1.29 -18.93 -5.34
C GLY A 158 -0.79 -17.50 -5.56
N THR A 159 -1.20 -16.56 -4.72
CA THR A 159 -0.74 -15.16 -4.76
C THR A 159 0.77 -15.06 -4.58
N TRP A 160 1.37 -15.93 -3.79
CA TRP A 160 2.79 -15.87 -3.41
C TRP A 160 3.69 -16.78 -4.22
N THR A 161 3.11 -17.69 -5.02
CA THR A 161 3.92 -18.51 -5.91
C THR A 161 4.54 -17.65 -7.00
N THR A 162 5.87 -17.67 -7.10
CA THR A 162 6.58 -17.14 -8.27
C THR A 162 6.28 -18.05 -9.46
N ARG A 163 5.25 -17.76 -10.25
CA ARG A 163 5.14 -18.37 -11.58
C ARG A 163 6.40 -17.97 -12.34
N SER A 164 7.27 -18.95 -12.56
CA SER A 164 8.29 -18.84 -13.60
C SER A 164 7.61 -18.31 -14.84
N SER A 165 8.11 -17.18 -15.34
CA SER A 165 7.62 -16.54 -16.55
C SER A 165 7.24 -17.61 -17.56
N VAL A 166 5.98 -17.66 -17.96
CA VAL A 166 5.58 -18.31 -19.21
C VAL A 166 6.57 -17.80 -20.26
N ARG A 167 7.38 -18.72 -20.78
CA ARG A 167 8.21 -18.47 -21.97
C ARG A 167 7.29 -17.83 -22.99
N ARG A 168 7.52 -16.57 -23.33
CA ARG A 168 6.95 -15.99 -24.54
C ARG A 168 7.37 -16.93 -25.67
N PRO A 169 6.44 -17.51 -26.45
CA PRO A 169 6.82 -18.18 -27.67
C PRO A 169 7.53 -17.16 -28.55
N SER A 170 8.73 -17.47 -28.96
CA SER A 170 9.47 -16.73 -29.98
C SER A 170 8.70 -16.88 -31.27
N LEU A 171 7.92 -15.88 -31.64
CA LEU A 171 7.30 -15.77 -32.97
C LEU A 171 8.31 -15.12 -33.93
N PHE A 172 9.33 -15.90 -34.29
CA PHE A 172 9.99 -15.72 -35.58
C PHE A 172 9.41 -16.75 -36.54
N GLY A 173 8.55 -16.30 -37.42
CA GLY A 173 7.97 -17.12 -38.49
C GLY A 173 6.99 -16.24 -39.27
N GLY A 174 7.51 -15.56 -40.27
CA GLY A 174 6.73 -14.68 -41.13
C GLY A 174 5.68 -15.42 -41.93
N ARG A 175 4.50 -14.83 -42.07
CA ARG A 175 3.64 -14.85 -43.26
C ARG A 175 2.73 -13.63 -43.22
N SER A 176 2.87 -12.81 -44.21
CA SER A 176 2.01 -11.67 -44.50
C SER A 176 0.59 -12.15 -44.80
N THR A 177 -0.39 -11.62 -44.11
CA THR A 177 -1.81 -11.69 -44.50
C THR A 177 -2.40 -10.28 -44.43
N PRO A 178 -3.37 -9.93 -45.30
CA PRO A 178 -3.71 -8.56 -45.64
C PRO A 178 -4.41 -7.79 -44.52
N ALA A 179 -4.18 -6.49 -44.48
CA ALA A 179 -4.73 -5.55 -43.54
C ALA A 179 -6.28 -5.57 -43.56
N VAL A 180 -6.86 -6.02 -42.47
CA VAL A 180 -8.24 -5.74 -42.10
C VAL A 180 -8.18 -4.48 -41.21
N THR A 181 -8.76 -3.39 -41.71
CA THR A 181 -8.94 -2.15 -40.95
C THR A 181 -9.73 -2.46 -39.68
N PRO A 182 -9.19 -2.18 -38.46
CA PRO A 182 -9.98 -2.36 -37.24
C PRO A 182 -11.14 -1.35 -37.24
N PRO A 183 -12.33 -1.75 -36.78
CA PRO A 183 -13.38 -0.81 -36.48
C PRO A 183 -12.92 0.20 -35.43
N GLU A 184 -13.29 1.45 -35.65
CA GLU A 184 -13.07 2.57 -34.73
C GLU A 184 -13.54 2.19 -33.32
N PRO A 185 -12.70 2.32 -32.27
CA PRO A 185 -13.09 1.90 -30.93
C PRO A 185 -14.24 2.78 -30.42
N GLU A 186 -15.39 2.16 -30.19
CA GLU A 186 -16.47 2.81 -29.43
C GLU A 186 -15.93 3.33 -28.09
N PRO A 187 -16.41 4.51 -27.61
CA PRO A 187 -15.96 5.07 -26.34
C PRO A 187 -16.25 4.06 -25.22
N ARG A 188 -15.22 3.40 -24.73
CA ARG A 188 -15.32 2.51 -23.57
C ARG A 188 -15.91 3.31 -22.42
N ARG A 189 -17.11 2.95 -21.98
CA ARG A 189 -17.63 3.31 -20.68
C ARG A 189 -16.68 2.68 -19.65
N VAL A 190 -15.79 3.49 -19.11
CA VAL A 190 -14.85 3.06 -18.07
C VAL A 190 -15.69 2.75 -16.84
N ALA A 191 -15.69 1.50 -16.42
CA ALA A 191 -16.34 1.10 -15.20
C ALA A 191 -15.66 1.80 -14.02
N VAL A 192 -16.45 2.39 -13.13
CA VAL A 192 -16.04 3.22 -11.98
C VAL A 192 -15.09 2.46 -11.00
N GLN A 193 -14.86 1.17 -11.21
CA GLN A 193 -14.10 0.30 -10.31
C GLN A 193 -12.58 0.27 -10.54
N ASP A 194 -12.06 0.83 -11.62
CA ASP A 194 -10.68 0.49 -12.03
C ASP A 194 -9.59 1.50 -11.63
N TRP A 195 -9.90 2.65 -10.93
CA TRP A 195 -8.90 3.70 -10.93
C TRP A 195 -9.01 4.85 -9.90
N ALA A 196 -9.41 4.61 -8.67
CA ALA A 196 -9.30 5.62 -7.62
C ALA A 196 -8.36 5.16 -6.52
N LEU A 197 -7.20 5.74 -6.44
CA LEU A 197 -6.40 5.74 -5.22
C LEU A 197 -6.87 6.93 -4.38
N PHE A 198 -7.36 6.64 -3.18
CA PHE A 198 -7.78 7.66 -2.22
C PHE A 198 -6.62 7.96 -1.27
N GLU A 199 -6.18 9.20 -1.22
CA GLU A 199 -5.10 9.64 -0.36
C GLU A 199 -5.53 10.86 0.45
N THR A 200 -5.34 10.82 1.78
CA THR A 200 -5.57 11.96 2.66
C THR A 200 -4.24 12.59 3.03
N TRP A 201 -4.13 13.90 2.81
CA TRP A 201 -2.99 14.68 3.25
C TRP A 201 -3.44 15.72 4.27
N VAL A 202 -2.85 15.65 5.47
CA VAL A 202 -2.97 16.71 6.47
C VAL A 202 -1.59 17.36 6.57
N ARG A 203 -1.45 18.54 6.01
CA ARG A 203 -0.28 19.39 6.20
C ARG A 203 -0.73 20.63 6.97
N THR A 204 0.08 21.14 7.88
CA THR A 204 -0.19 22.27 8.76
C THR A 204 -1.26 23.27 8.23
N GLY A 205 -2.52 23.09 8.66
CA GLY A 205 -3.63 23.97 8.29
C GLY A 205 -4.35 23.67 6.98
N GLU A 206 -4.02 22.58 6.29
CA GLU A 206 -4.73 22.16 5.06
C GLU A 206 -5.17 20.71 5.18
N HIS A 207 -6.47 20.47 5.13
CA HIS A 207 -7.04 19.13 5.11
C HIS A 207 -7.66 18.86 3.73
N ARG A 208 -7.03 18.00 2.93
CA ARG A 208 -7.47 17.71 1.55
C ARG A 208 -7.55 16.21 1.29
N PHE A 209 -8.57 15.82 0.54
CA PHE A 209 -8.76 14.46 0.02
C PHE A 209 -8.48 14.45 -1.48
N TYR A 210 -7.63 13.53 -1.94
CA TYR A 210 -7.20 13.45 -3.34
C TYR A 210 -7.71 12.17 -4.00
N VAL A 211 -8.09 12.29 -5.27
CA VAL A 211 -8.42 11.16 -6.15
C VAL A 211 -7.43 11.13 -7.29
N HIS A 212 -6.74 10.01 -7.44
CA HIS A 212 -5.75 9.80 -8.49
C HIS A 212 -6.17 8.69 -9.45
N ASP A 213 -5.68 8.77 -10.70
CA ASP A 213 -5.77 7.66 -11.64
C ASP A 213 -4.71 6.58 -11.33
N PRO A 214 -4.77 5.39 -12.00
CA PRO A 214 -3.78 4.34 -11.81
C PRO A 214 -2.34 4.74 -12.17
N ASP A 215 -2.17 5.80 -12.96
CA ASP A 215 -0.87 6.36 -13.31
C ASP A 215 -0.36 7.39 -12.29
N GLY A 216 -1.12 7.61 -11.19
CA GLY A 216 -0.79 8.54 -10.13
C GLY A 216 -1.04 10.01 -10.46
N ARG A 217 -1.85 10.30 -11.51
CA ARG A 217 -2.22 11.68 -11.83
C ARG A 217 -3.42 12.08 -10.98
N CYS A 218 -3.37 13.27 -10.38
CA CYS A 218 -4.50 13.80 -9.65
C CYS A 218 -5.66 14.12 -10.61
N LEU A 219 -6.82 13.55 -10.32
CA LEU A 219 -8.06 13.78 -11.07
C LEU A 219 -8.94 14.80 -10.38
N ALA A 220 -8.96 14.79 -9.06
CA ALA A 220 -9.73 15.68 -8.22
C ALA A 220 -9.13 15.78 -6.83
N HIS A 221 -9.42 16.84 -6.11
CA HIS A 221 -9.26 16.90 -4.67
C HIS A 221 -10.37 17.74 -4.03
N TYR A 222 -10.71 17.41 -2.80
CA TYR A 222 -11.62 18.18 -1.97
C TYR A 222 -10.83 18.84 -0.82
N ASP A 223 -10.93 20.16 -0.71
CA ASP A 223 -10.37 20.93 0.39
C ASP A 223 -11.46 21.12 1.46
N VAL A 224 -11.24 20.49 2.61
CA VAL A 224 -12.25 20.48 3.70
C VAL A 224 -12.46 21.85 4.31
N GLU A 225 -11.41 22.66 4.42
CA GLU A 225 -11.51 24.00 5.04
C GLU A 225 -12.15 25.01 4.07
N ALA A 226 -11.74 24.95 2.80
CA ALA A 226 -12.30 25.79 1.76
C ALA A 226 -13.68 25.33 1.29
N LYS A 227 -14.09 24.07 1.62
CA LYS A 227 -15.29 23.40 1.10
C LYS A 227 -15.34 23.43 -0.43
N GLU A 228 -14.19 23.20 -1.06
CA GLU A 228 -14.02 23.31 -2.50
C GLU A 228 -13.63 21.96 -3.10
N LEU A 229 -14.40 21.48 -4.09
CA LEU A 229 -14.07 20.34 -4.93
C LEU A 229 -13.35 20.84 -6.18
N VAL A 230 -12.08 20.50 -6.34
CA VAL A 230 -11.28 20.86 -7.51
C VAL A 230 -11.14 19.66 -8.42
N LEU A 231 -11.55 19.80 -9.68
CA LEU A 231 -11.55 18.77 -10.71
C LEU A 231 -10.52 19.07 -11.80
N VAL A 232 -9.85 18.05 -12.35
CA VAL A 232 -8.96 18.22 -13.50
C VAL A 232 -9.74 18.64 -14.75
N ASN A 233 -10.97 18.15 -14.89
CA ASN A 233 -11.92 18.50 -15.92
C ASN A 233 -13.34 18.08 -15.50
N GLU A 234 -14.36 18.55 -16.23
CA GLU A 234 -15.76 18.28 -15.90
C GLU A 234 -16.14 16.80 -16.03
N THR A 235 -15.48 16.03 -16.89
CA THR A 235 -15.84 14.63 -17.14
C THR A 235 -15.60 13.71 -15.94
N VAL A 236 -14.75 14.11 -14.99
CA VAL A 236 -14.47 13.36 -13.76
C VAL A 236 -15.40 13.72 -12.61
N ARG A 237 -16.30 14.72 -12.76
CA ARG A 237 -17.17 15.21 -11.67
C ARG A 237 -17.96 14.09 -11.00
N GLY A 238 -18.79 13.39 -11.73
CA GLY A 238 -19.66 12.35 -11.14
C GLY A 238 -18.89 11.24 -10.45
N PHE A 239 -17.68 10.96 -10.94
CA PHE A 239 -16.77 10.01 -10.34
C PHE A 239 -16.16 10.58 -9.04
N ALA A 240 -15.66 11.81 -9.08
CA ALA A 240 -15.08 12.48 -7.91
C ALA A 240 -16.11 12.63 -6.79
N GLU A 241 -17.34 13.03 -7.10
CA GLU A 241 -18.45 13.13 -6.16
C GLU A 241 -18.82 11.76 -5.56
N ALA A 242 -18.81 10.69 -6.35
CA ALA A 242 -19.07 9.34 -5.86
C ALA A 242 -17.99 8.85 -4.86
N VAL A 243 -16.73 9.20 -5.11
CA VAL A 243 -15.58 8.78 -4.27
C VAL A 243 -15.41 9.68 -3.05
N LEU A 244 -15.51 11.00 -3.24
CA LEU A 244 -15.25 12.00 -2.20
C LEU A 244 -16.51 12.36 -1.39
N GLY A 245 -17.71 12.06 -1.90
CA GLY A 245 -18.99 12.40 -1.28
C GLY A 245 -19.10 12.12 0.22
N PRO A 246 -18.63 10.96 0.73
CA PRO A 246 -18.63 10.69 2.17
C PRO A 246 -17.79 11.65 3.02
N HIS A 247 -16.91 12.42 2.39
CA HIS A 247 -15.97 13.36 3.03
C HIS A 247 -16.26 14.82 2.71
N MET A 248 -17.30 15.06 1.89
CA MET A 248 -17.67 16.39 1.43
C MET A 248 -18.84 16.95 2.24
N ASP A 249 -18.84 18.25 2.45
CA ASP A 249 -20.01 18.94 2.94
C ASP A 249 -21.14 18.94 1.90
N ALA A 250 -22.39 18.98 2.36
CA ALA A 250 -23.57 19.03 1.47
C ALA A 250 -23.58 20.27 0.56
N GLU A 251 -23.02 21.39 1.08
CA GLU A 251 -22.79 22.60 0.32
C GLU A 251 -21.28 22.78 0.09
N HIS A 252 -20.86 22.70 -1.15
CA HIS A 252 -19.47 22.89 -1.54
C HIS A 252 -19.38 23.55 -2.92
N ASP A 253 -18.32 24.29 -3.14
CA ASP A 253 -18.01 24.90 -4.42
C ASP A 253 -17.27 23.91 -5.32
N VAL A 254 -17.46 24.01 -6.64
CA VAL A 254 -16.78 23.17 -7.61
C VAL A 254 -15.96 24.05 -8.56
N ARG A 255 -14.66 23.72 -8.66
CA ARG A 255 -13.73 24.43 -9.56
C ARG A 255 -13.02 23.44 -10.48
N ILE A 256 -12.79 23.87 -11.72
CA ILE A 256 -12.00 23.10 -12.71
C ILE A 256 -10.60 23.70 -12.79
N ASP A 257 -9.58 22.85 -12.55
CA ASP A 257 -8.17 23.22 -12.67
C ASP A 257 -7.38 22.09 -13.33
N SER A 258 -7.17 22.16 -14.62
CA SER A 258 -6.43 21.16 -15.40
C SER A 258 -4.95 21.04 -14.98
N THR A 259 -4.43 21.96 -14.17
CA THR A 259 -3.03 21.93 -13.73
C THR A 259 -2.78 21.02 -12.54
N ILE A 260 -3.82 20.58 -11.81
CA ILE A 260 -3.68 19.68 -10.65
C ILE A 260 -3.04 18.34 -11.03
N SER A 261 -3.30 17.85 -12.24
CA SER A 261 -2.69 16.63 -12.77
C SER A 261 -1.16 16.69 -12.90
N ARG A 262 -0.58 17.88 -12.95
CA ARG A 262 0.88 18.10 -13.09
C ARG A 262 1.61 18.22 -11.74
N ARG A 263 0.90 18.51 -10.66
CA ARG A 263 1.49 18.74 -9.32
C ARG A 263 1.82 17.47 -8.55
N ALA A 264 1.31 16.32 -8.95
CA ALA A 264 1.54 15.04 -8.28
C ALA A 264 2.92 14.40 -8.56
N ARG A 265 3.88 15.13 -9.14
CA ARG A 265 5.24 14.64 -9.44
C ARG A 265 6.32 15.20 -8.52
N HIS A 266 6.00 15.48 -7.25
CA HIS A 266 7.06 15.90 -6.30
C HIS A 266 7.00 15.14 -5.00
#